data_c116c7edd300b00ad63e05ecc20c3403
#
_entry.id   c116c7edd300b00ad63e05ecc20c3403
#
_cell.length_a   1.000
_cell.length_b   1.000
_cell.length_c   1.000
_cell.angle_alpha   90.00
_cell.angle_beta   90.00
_cell.angle_gamma   90.00
#
_symmetry.space_group_name_H-M   'P 1'
#
loop_
_entity.id
_entity.type
_entity.pdbx_description
1 polymer ?
#
loop_
_entity_poly.entity_id
_entity_poly.type
_entity_poly.pdbx_seq_one_letter_code
_entity_poly.pdbx_strand_id
1 'polypeptide(L)'
;ILTRISIDVASIDIRHVGLDEKGRYKDEVDSGLNRCLTFEANLDQSPRAFRQDIALTMLDSDQACIVPVDVVRDPETGKTEILTVRVGRVVAWYPKHVRVSVYNENKARREEIVIEKTKVALPDNPLYTVMNGQNSTLNRLIRKLNLLDVVDEQSSSGKLDLIIQLPYTIR
;
A
#
# COMPACT_ATOMS: atom_id res chain seq x y z
N ILE A 1 -10.80 9.23 -1.37
CA ILE A 1 -9.67 10.03 -0.82
C ILE A 1 -8.36 9.27 -1.02
N LEU A 2 -8.20 8.04 -0.51
CA LEU A 2 -6.94 7.26 -0.59
C LEU A 2 -6.49 7.06 -2.05
N THR A 3 -7.42 6.75 -2.95
CA THR A 3 -7.13 6.60 -4.37
C THR A 3 -6.56 7.88 -4.98
N ARG A 4 -7.07 9.05 -4.61
CA ARG A 4 -6.56 10.33 -5.10
C ARG A 4 -5.14 10.59 -4.62
N ILE A 5 -4.88 10.36 -3.32
CA ILE A 5 -3.56 10.50 -2.74
C ILE A 5 -2.56 9.57 -3.45
N SER A 6 -2.95 8.30 -3.68
CA SER A 6 -2.08 7.33 -4.36
C SER A 6 -1.75 7.72 -5.80
N ILE A 7 -2.69 8.34 -6.53
CA ILE A 7 -2.45 8.85 -7.88
C ILE A 7 -1.46 10.02 -7.86
N ASP A 8 -1.60 10.92 -6.90
CA ASP A 8 -0.69 12.08 -6.77
C ASP A 8 0.72 11.63 -6.36
N VAL A 9 0.85 10.67 -5.42
CA VAL A 9 2.13 10.05 -5.07
C VAL A 9 2.75 9.31 -6.26
N ALA A 10 1.96 8.58 -7.05
CA ALA A 10 2.44 7.85 -8.22
C ALA A 10 2.95 8.76 -9.35
N SER A 11 2.62 10.05 -9.33
CA SER A 11 3.14 11.03 -10.28
C SER A 11 4.59 11.46 -9.99
N ILE A 12 5.10 11.16 -8.80
CA ILE A 12 6.48 11.49 -8.40
C ILE A 12 7.42 10.47 -9.02
N ASP A 13 8.42 10.95 -9.78
CA ASP A 13 9.43 10.07 -10.34
C ASP A 13 10.42 9.63 -9.28
N ILE A 14 10.66 8.32 -9.25
CA ILE A 14 11.64 7.68 -8.36
C ILE A 14 12.71 7.05 -9.25
N ARG A 15 13.98 7.33 -8.94
CA ARG A 15 15.12 6.82 -9.70
C ARG A 15 16.19 6.28 -8.77
N HIS A 16 16.93 5.29 -9.26
CA HIS A 16 18.14 4.81 -8.59
C HIS A 16 19.32 5.67 -9.00
N VAL A 17 19.89 6.41 -8.05
CA VAL A 17 20.95 7.38 -8.33
C VAL A 17 22.20 7.10 -7.50
N GLY A 18 23.36 7.41 -8.07
CA GLY A 18 24.62 7.48 -7.36
C GLY A 18 24.75 8.83 -6.63
N LEU A 19 25.31 8.80 -5.44
CA LEU A 19 25.60 10.00 -4.65
C LEU A 19 27.12 10.21 -4.58
N ASP A 20 27.54 11.47 -4.51
CA ASP A 20 28.93 11.84 -4.20
C ASP A 20 29.24 11.68 -2.70
N GLU A 21 30.49 11.89 -2.29
CA GLU A 21 30.92 11.83 -0.88
C GLU A 21 30.18 12.82 0.05
N LYS A 22 29.52 13.81 -0.52
CA LYS A 22 28.72 14.82 0.20
C LYS A 22 27.23 14.55 0.18
N GLY A 23 26.80 13.36 -0.34
CA GLY A 23 25.41 12.97 -0.44
C GLY A 23 24.61 13.74 -1.51
N ARG A 24 25.26 14.36 -2.50
CA ARG A 24 24.59 15.03 -3.61
C ARG A 24 24.43 14.08 -4.80
N TYR A 25 23.42 14.34 -5.60
CA TYR A 25 23.21 13.64 -6.85
C TYR A 25 24.48 13.69 -7.73
N LYS A 26 24.90 12.54 -8.21
CA LYS A 26 26.02 12.40 -9.13
C LYS A 26 25.54 11.97 -10.53
N ASP A 27 24.96 10.79 -10.62
CA ASP A 27 24.50 10.19 -11.87
C ASP A 27 23.36 9.21 -11.62
N GLU A 28 22.67 8.82 -12.66
CA GLU A 28 21.71 7.69 -12.60
C GLU A 28 22.48 6.36 -12.71
N VAL A 29 22.11 5.42 -11.85
CA VAL A 29 22.70 4.08 -11.88
C VAL A 29 21.95 3.23 -12.89
N ASP A 30 22.65 2.75 -13.91
CA ASP A 30 22.11 1.76 -14.82
C ASP A 30 22.02 0.41 -14.10
N SER A 31 20.81 0.07 -13.67
CA SER A 31 20.52 -1.15 -12.91
C SER A 31 19.11 -1.65 -13.20
N GLY A 32 18.89 -2.96 -13.03
CA GLY A 32 17.56 -3.54 -13.15
C GLY A 32 16.56 -2.88 -12.22
N LEU A 33 16.97 -2.48 -10.99
CA LEU A 33 16.12 -1.69 -10.10
C LEU A 33 15.71 -0.35 -10.72
N ASN A 34 16.64 0.39 -11.34
CA ASN A 34 16.29 1.66 -12.00
C ASN A 34 15.30 1.42 -13.16
N ARG A 35 15.49 0.35 -13.91
CA ARG A 35 14.55 -0.07 -14.97
C ARG A 35 13.17 -0.36 -14.41
N CYS A 36 13.08 -1.07 -13.27
CA CYS A 36 11.79 -1.32 -12.58
C CYS A 36 11.08 -0.05 -12.16
N LEU A 37 11.82 0.97 -11.73
CA LEU A 37 11.28 2.23 -11.23
C LEU A 37 10.90 3.21 -12.36
N THR A 38 11.51 3.10 -13.54
CA THR A 38 11.36 4.10 -14.63
C THR A 38 10.66 3.56 -15.88
N PHE A 39 10.83 2.29 -16.23
CA PHE A 39 10.33 1.71 -17.47
C PHE A 39 9.23 0.66 -17.25
N GLU A 40 9.51 -0.39 -16.49
CA GLU A 40 8.58 -1.52 -16.30
C GLU A 40 8.88 -2.23 -14.97
N ALA A 41 7.94 -2.18 -14.03
CA ALA A 41 8.12 -2.80 -12.72
C ALA A 41 7.99 -4.34 -12.78
N ASN A 42 7.04 -4.82 -13.56
CA ASN A 42 6.79 -6.23 -13.88
C ASN A 42 5.87 -6.32 -15.11
N LEU A 43 5.59 -7.54 -15.59
CA LEU A 43 4.77 -7.78 -16.78
C LEU A 43 3.37 -7.14 -16.75
N ASP A 44 2.80 -6.94 -15.55
CA ASP A 44 1.44 -6.45 -15.38
C ASP A 44 1.38 -4.96 -15.02
N GLN A 45 2.50 -4.37 -14.57
CA GLN A 45 2.49 -3.03 -13.98
C GLN A 45 3.56 -2.12 -14.58
N SER A 46 3.12 -0.97 -15.09
CA SER A 46 4.01 0.16 -15.37
C SER A 46 4.61 0.72 -14.06
N PRO A 47 5.71 1.49 -14.11
CA PRO A 47 6.30 2.11 -12.91
C PRO A 47 5.31 2.98 -12.14
N ARG A 48 4.44 3.68 -12.85
CA ARG A 48 3.40 4.52 -12.23
C ARG A 48 2.37 3.67 -11.49
N ALA A 49 1.89 2.59 -12.10
CA ALA A 49 0.94 1.66 -11.48
C ALA A 49 1.56 0.98 -10.25
N PHE A 50 2.83 0.61 -10.33
CA PHE A 50 3.58 0.05 -9.22
C PHE A 50 3.71 1.04 -8.04
N ARG A 51 4.06 2.32 -8.30
CA ARG A 51 4.12 3.37 -7.26
C ARG A 51 2.74 3.62 -6.63
N GLN A 52 1.69 3.60 -7.45
CA GLN A 52 0.32 3.72 -6.95
C GLN A 52 -0.07 2.56 -6.04
N ASP A 53 0.31 1.33 -6.39
CA ASP A 53 0.05 0.13 -5.60
C ASP A 53 0.80 0.15 -4.26
N ILE A 54 2.06 0.63 -4.23
CA ILE A 54 2.80 0.88 -2.99
C ILE A 54 2.02 1.82 -2.08
N ALA A 55 1.62 2.99 -2.61
CA ALA A 55 0.92 4.00 -1.83
C ALA A 55 -0.44 3.50 -1.32
N LEU A 56 -1.22 2.83 -2.16
CA LEU A 56 -2.50 2.24 -1.76
C LEU A 56 -2.34 1.18 -0.68
N THR A 57 -1.40 0.25 -0.89
CA THR A 57 -1.16 -0.83 0.09
C THR A 57 -0.68 -0.28 1.42
N MET A 58 0.21 0.70 1.40
CA MET A 58 0.72 1.36 2.60
C MET A 58 -0.39 2.11 3.37
N LEU A 59 -1.27 2.81 2.66
CA LEU A 59 -2.38 3.55 3.27
C LEU A 59 -3.48 2.64 3.80
N ASP A 60 -3.73 1.49 3.15
CA ASP A 60 -4.75 0.52 3.53
C ASP A 60 -4.29 -0.41 4.66
N SER A 61 -3.04 -0.80 4.67
CA SER A 61 -2.52 -1.90 5.50
C SER A 61 -1.41 -1.51 6.47
N ASP A 62 -1.19 -0.21 6.74
CA ASP A 62 -0.10 0.34 7.56
C ASP A 62 1.28 0.23 6.88
N GLN A 63 1.58 -0.90 6.28
CA GLN A 63 2.87 -1.18 5.65
C GLN A 63 2.68 -1.89 4.32
N ALA A 64 3.51 -1.53 3.35
CA ALA A 64 3.68 -2.28 2.13
C ALA A 64 4.99 -3.08 2.19
N CYS A 65 5.09 -4.10 1.35
CA CYS A 65 6.33 -4.83 1.17
C CYS A 65 6.67 -4.85 -0.32
N ILE A 66 7.81 -4.30 -0.68
CA ILE A 66 8.33 -4.36 -2.05
C ILE A 66 9.21 -5.60 -2.15
N VAL A 67 8.77 -6.57 -2.94
CA VAL A 67 9.39 -7.87 -3.11
C VAL A 67 10.05 -7.93 -4.49
N PRO A 68 11.37 -8.16 -4.59
CA PRO A 68 11.99 -8.56 -5.83
C PRO A 68 11.53 -9.98 -6.17
N VAL A 69 10.96 -10.17 -7.36
CA VAL A 69 10.41 -11.46 -7.80
C VAL A 69 11.44 -12.19 -8.66
N ASP A 70 11.92 -11.54 -9.74
CA ASP A 70 12.96 -12.09 -10.58
C ASP A 70 14.28 -11.40 -10.28
N VAL A 71 15.26 -12.22 -9.95
CA VAL A 71 16.59 -11.76 -9.54
C VAL A 71 17.63 -12.61 -10.22
N VAL A 72 18.57 -11.97 -10.90
CA VAL A 72 19.73 -12.63 -11.50
C VAL A 72 20.96 -12.33 -10.64
N ARG A 73 21.71 -13.37 -10.30
CA ARG A 73 22.98 -13.23 -9.62
C ARG A 73 24.10 -13.48 -10.63
N ASP A 74 24.93 -12.48 -10.81
CA ASP A 74 26.12 -12.60 -11.60
C ASP A 74 27.12 -13.54 -10.89
N PRO A 75 27.51 -14.66 -11.53
CA PRO A 75 28.41 -15.65 -10.92
C PRO A 75 29.84 -15.12 -10.71
N GLU A 76 30.28 -14.15 -11.54
CA GLU A 76 31.64 -13.63 -11.50
C GLU A 76 31.81 -12.52 -10.45
N THR A 77 30.86 -11.57 -10.42
CA THR A 77 30.94 -10.42 -9.52
C THR A 77 30.19 -10.63 -8.22
N GLY A 78 29.33 -11.65 -8.14
CA GLY A 78 28.43 -11.89 -7.00
C GLY A 78 27.34 -10.83 -6.83
N LYS A 79 27.26 -9.86 -7.75
CA LYS A 79 26.22 -8.83 -7.73
C LYS A 79 24.86 -9.42 -8.03
N THR A 80 23.88 -8.91 -7.36
CA THR A 80 22.48 -9.29 -7.55
C THR A 80 21.77 -8.19 -8.32
N GLU A 81 21.21 -8.54 -9.45
CA GLU A 81 20.40 -7.64 -10.28
C GLU A 81 18.92 -7.99 -10.13
N ILE A 82 18.10 -6.99 -9.87
CA ILE A 82 16.66 -7.13 -9.73
C ILE A 82 16.03 -6.87 -11.09
N LEU A 83 15.31 -7.83 -11.63
CA LEU A 83 14.66 -7.71 -12.94
C LEU A 83 13.21 -7.30 -12.83
N THR A 84 12.48 -7.79 -11.82
CA THR A 84 11.08 -7.41 -11.56
C THR A 84 10.81 -7.22 -10.08
N VAL A 85 9.87 -6.36 -9.78
CA VAL A 85 9.42 -6.06 -8.42
C VAL A 85 7.91 -6.09 -8.33
N ARG A 86 7.37 -6.53 -7.18
CA ARG A 86 5.94 -6.51 -6.88
C ARG A 86 5.65 -5.98 -5.50
N VAL A 87 4.45 -5.44 -5.33
CA VAL A 87 3.96 -5.03 -4.02
C VAL A 87 3.24 -6.20 -3.37
N GLY A 88 3.63 -6.50 -2.14
CA GLY A 88 2.97 -7.46 -1.28
C GLY A 88 2.39 -6.82 -0.03
N ARG A 89 1.39 -7.47 0.54
CA ARG A 89 0.81 -7.11 1.83
C ARG A 89 1.46 -7.93 2.93
N VAL A 90 1.91 -7.28 4.00
CA VAL A 90 2.47 -7.97 5.16
C VAL A 90 1.36 -8.70 5.91
N VAL A 91 1.54 -10.01 6.11
CA VAL A 91 0.60 -10.90 6.81
C VAL A 91 1.05 -11.19 8.22
N ALA A 92 2.35 -11.43 8.43
CA ALA A 92 2.91 -11.72 9.74
C ALA A 92 4.37 -11.30 9.86
N TRP A 93 4.75 -10.96 11.07
CA TRP A 93 6.10 -10.54 11.43
C TRP A 93 6.85 -11.63 12.19
N TYR A 94 8.08 -11.86 11.80
CA TYR A 94 9.04 -12.72 12.52
C TYR A 94 10.31 -11.93 12.84
N PRO A 95 11.16 -12.36 13.75
CA PRO A 95 12.36 -11.60 14.14
C PRO A 95 13.26 -11.19 12.96
N LYS A 96 13.57 -12.12 12.05
CA LYS A 96 14.43 -11.89 10.87
C LYS A 96 13.70 -11.98 9.53
N HIS A 97 12.45 -12.44 9.51
CA HIS A 97 11.66 -12.68 8.31
C HIS A 97 10.34 -11.92 8.36
N VAL A 98 9.71 -11.82 7.23
CA VAL A 98 8.35 -11.30 7.08
C VAL A 98 7.56 -12.26 6.19
N ARG A 99 6.30 -12.54 6.56
CA ARG A 99 5.37 -13.26 5.70
C ARG A 99 4.58 -12.25 4.90
N VAL A 100 4.60 -12.40 3.59
CA VAL A 100 4.02 -11.44 2.65
C VAL A 100 3.09 -12.18 1.69
N SER A 101 1.91 -11.63 1.47
CA SER A 101 1.01 -12.06 0.39
C SER A 101 1.35 -11.26 -0.86
N VAL A 102 1.87 -11.94 -1.88
CA VAL A 102 2.27 -11.36 -3.16
C VAL A 102 1.62 -12.11 -4.32
N TYR A 103 1.38 -11.43 -5.44
CA TYR A 103 0.83 -12.07 -6.64
C TYR A 103 1.92 -12.88 -7.35
N ASN A 104 1.60 -14.16 -7.62
CA ASN A 104 2.46 -15.06 -8.37
C ASN A 104 1.93 -15.18 -9.81
N GLU A 105 2.72 -14.71 -10.78
CA GLU A 105 2.37 -14.72 -12.21
C GLU A 105 2.15 -16.13 -12.75
N ASN A 106 3.03 -17.05 -12.38
CA ASN A 106 2.98 -18.41 -12.89
C ASN A 106 1.72 -19.18 -12.47
N LYS A 107 1.15 -18.80 -11.32
CA LYS A 107 -0.04 -19.44 -10.76
C LYS A 107 -1.30 -18.56 -10.85
N ALA A 108 -1.17 -17.35 -11.39
CA ALA A 108 -2.23 -16.36 -11.53
C ALA A 108 -3.05 -16.13 -10.23
N ARG A 109 -2.38 -16.22 -9.07
CA ARG A 109 -3.01 -16.03 -7.76
C ARG A 109 -2.04 -15.42 -6.75
N ARG A 110 -2.59 -14.88 -5.66
CA ARG A 110 -1.79 -14.44 -4.53
C ARG A 110 -1.34 -15.65 -3.70
N GLU A 111 -0.08 -15.62 -3.29
CA GLU A 111 0.53 -16.63 -2.43
C GLU A 111 1.22 -15.95 -1.24
N GLU A 112 1.25 -16.65 -0.12
CA GLU A 112 2.00 -16.22 1.04
C GLU A 112 3.42 -16.81 0.99
N ILE A 113 4.40 -15.95 1.05
CA ILE A 113 5.81 -16.33 1.07
C ILE A 113 6.49 -15.74 2.31
N VAL A 114 7.49 -16.42 2.82
CA VAL A 114 8.32 -15.96 3.93
C VAL A 114 9.67 -15.56 3.39
N ILE A 115 10.03 -14.28 3.58
CA ILE A 115 11.26 -13.69 3.04
C ILE A 115 12.03 -13.02 4.17
N GLU A 116 13.36 -12.99 4.07
CA GLU A 116 14.22 -12.23 4.95
C GLU A 116 13.98 -10.72 4.81
N LYS A 117 13.89 -10.00 5.92
CA LYS A 117 13.69 -8.54 5.92
C LYS A 117 14.77 -7.77 5.18
N THR A 118 15.97 -8.32 5.10
CA THR A 118 17.11 -7.72 4.39
C THR A 118 16.99 -7.77 2.87
N LYS A 119 16.08 -8.61 2.34
CA LYS A 119 15.89 -8.81 0.91
C LYS A 119 14.68 -8.06 0.34
N VAL A 120 13.96 -7.35 1.18
CA VAL A 120 12.72 -6.62 0.82
C VAL A 120 12.80 -5.19 1.32
N ALA A 121 12.06 -4.29 0.68
CA ALA A 121 11.83 -2.96 1.23
C ALA A 121 10.45 -2.92 1.90
N LEU A 122 10.41 -2.32 3.08
CA LEU A 122 9.22 -2.28 3.94
C LEU A 122 8.87 -0.80 4.23
N PRO A 123 8.28 -0.08 3.26
CA PRO A 123 7.77 1.25 3.53
C PRO A 123 6.58 1.19 4.47
N ASP A 124 6.60 2.02 5.51
CA ASP A 124 5.55 2.15 6.52
C ASP A 124 4.76 3.46 6.34
N ASN A 125 3.53 3.44 6.79
CA ASN A 125 2.67 4.61 6.79
C ASN A 125 2.89 5.43 8.07
N PRO A 126 3.56 6.59 8.01
CA PRO A 126 3.81 7.41 9.18
C PRO A 126 2.54 7.99 9.81
N LEU A 127 1.43 7.96 9.06
CA LEU A 127 0.13 8.46 9.50
C LEU A 127 -0.78 7.38 10.08
N TYR A 128 -0.35 6.11 10.09
CA TYR A 128 -1.21 4.99 10.48
C TYR A 128 -1.80 5.15 11.87
N THR A 129 -0.98 5.48 12.85
CA THR A 129 -1.41 5.73 14.24
C THR A 129 -2.40 6.90 14.34
N VAL A 130 -2.23 7.93 13.54
CA VAL A 130 -3.13 9.10 13.50
C VAL A 130 -4.45 8.75 12.80
N MET A 131 -4.39 7.95 11.72
CA MET A 131 -5.56 7.54 10.94
C MET A 131 -6.39 6.47 11.66
N ASN A 132 -5.75 5.50 12.30
CA ASN A 132 -6.39 4.33 12.90
C ASN A 132 -6.51 4.37 14.43
N GLY A 133 -5.99 5.40 15.10
CA GLY A 133 -6.21 5.62 16.53
C GLY A 133 -7.72 5.69 16.87
N GLN A 134 -8.13 5.13 18.02
CA GLN A 134 -9.55 5.02 18.43
C GLN A 134 -10.31 6.35 18.34
N ASN A 135 -9.64 7.48 18.57
CA ASN A 135 -10.20 8.83 18.52
C ASN A 135 -9.70 9.66 17.34
N SER A 136 -9.10 9.03 16.32
CA SER A 136 -8.63 9.76 15.15
C SER A 136 -9.78 10.43 14.40
N THR A 137 -9.48 11.56 13.75
CA THR A 137 -10.48 12.28 12.95
C THR A 137 -11.04 11.38 11.84
N LEU A 138 -10.22 10.53 11.25
CA LEU A 138 -10.65 9.57 10.23
C LEU A 138 -11.67 8.56 10.79
N ASN A 139 -11.38 7.93 11.92
CA ASN A 139 -12.30 6.97 12.53
C ASN A 139 -13.61 7.62 12.98
N ARG A 140 -13.56 8.88 13.43
CA ARG A 140 -14.78 9.64 13.72
C ARG A 140 -15.59 9.93 12.45
N LEU A 141 -14.92 10.22 11.34
CA LEU A 141 -15.55 10.46 10.05
C LEU A 141 -16.18 9.18 9.48
N ILE A 142 -15.46 8.05 9.54
CA ILE A 142 -15.95 6.73 9.12
C ILE A 142 -17.21 6.34 9.92
N ARG A 143 -17.19 6.53 11.26
CA ARG A 143 -18.39 6.24 12.08
C ARG A 143 -19.58 7.10 11.68
N LYS A 144 -19.36 8.38 11.34
CA LYS A 144 -20.45 9.26 10.87
C LYS A 144 -20.97 8.83 9.50
N LEU A 145 -20.09 8.45 8.57
CA LEU A 145 -20.49 7.94 7.25
C LEU A 145 -21.30 6.65 7.38
N ASN A 146 -20.84 5.70 8.17
CA ASN A 146 -21.58 4.46 8.41
C ASN A 146 -22.98 4.74 9.04
N LEU A 147 -23.08 5.73 9.92
CA LEU A 147 -24.38 6.14 10.48
C LEU A 147 -25.29 6.75 9.40
N LEU A 148 -24.76 7.58 8.51
CA LEU A 148 -25.51 8.15 7.40
C LEU A 148 -25.98 7.05 6.43
N ASP A 149 -25.12 6.08 6.10
CA ASP A 149 -25.50 4.95 5.25
C ASP A 149 -26.67 4.16 5.85
N VAL A 150 -26.65 3.90 7.16
CA VAL A 150 -27.76 3.23 7.88
C VAL A 150 -29.04 4.07 7.84
N VAL A 151 -28.94 5.38 8.02
CA VAL A 151 -30.09 6.29 7.94
C VAL A 151 -30.67 6.35 6.53
N ASP A 152 -29.82 6.40 5.52
CA ASP A 152 -30.23 6.40 4.11
C ASP A 152 -30.90 5.07 3.72
N GLU A 153 -30.37 3.94 4.19
CA GLU A 153 -31.00 2.63 4.01
C GLU A 153 -32.37 2.54 4.66
N GLN A 154 -32.49 3.03 5.90
CA GLN A 154 -33.77 3.06 6.61
C GLN A 154 -34.78 4.00 5.95
N SER A 155 -34.33 5.17 5.50
CA SER A 155 -35.16 6.13 4.77
C SER A 155 -35.66 5.56 3.44
N SER A 156 -34.77 4.92 2.70
CA SER A 156 -35.08 4.25 1.42
C SER A 156 -36.04 3.07 1.59
N SER A 157 -35.99 2.37 2.72
CA SER A 157 -36.87 1.24 3.02
C SER A 157 -38.24 1.64 3.61
N GLY A 158 -38.51 2.93 3.77
CA GLY A 158 -39.76 3.45 4.36
C GLY A 158 -39.93 3.14 5.86
N LYS A 159 -38.87 2.73 6.55
CA LYS A 159 -38.90 2.36 7.97
C LYS A 159 -38.57 3.50 8.93
N LEU A 160 -38.52 4.75 8.45
CA LEU A 160 -38.40 5.93 9.30
C LEU A 160 -39.77 6.36 9.85
N ASP A 161 -40.42 5.47 10.58
CA ASP A 161 -41.57 5.83 11.39
C ASP A 161 -41.07 6.39 12.71
N LEU A 162 -41.14 7.70 12.86
CA LEU A 162 -40.87 8.37 14.13
C LEU A 162 -42.13 8.30 15.04
N ILE A 163 -42.14 7.37 15.95
CA ILE A 163 -43.20 7.31 16.98
C ILE A 163 -42.79 8.24 18.13
N ILE A 164 -43.45 9.38 18.21
CA ILE A 164 -43.29 10.30 19.35
C ILE A 164 -44.32 9.91 20.40
N GLN A 165 -43.91 9.27 21.49
CA GLN A 165 -44.76 9.00 22.65
C GLN A 165 -44.76 10.22 23.55
N LEU A 166 -45.89 10.92 23.61
CA LEU A 166 -46.06 12.04 24.52
C LEU A 166 -46.37 11.52 25.95
N PRO A 167 -45.67 12.02 26.99
CA PRO A 167 -45.85 11.55 28.36
C PRO A 167 -47.11 12.08 29.08
N TYR A 168 -48.02 12.72 28.34
CA TYR A 168 -49.24 13.27 28.87
C TYR A 168 -50.45 13.01 27.98
N THR A 169 -51.58 12.81 28.58
CA THR A 169 -52.87 12.66 27.90
C THR A 169 -53.44 14.05 27.63
N ILE A 170 -53.67 14.34 26.34
CA ILE A 170 -54.40 15.56 25.96
C ILE A 170 -55.89 15.35 26.31
N ARG A 171 -56.43 16.17 27.20
CA ARG A 171 -57.86 16.20 27.52
C ARG A 171 -58.59 17.15 26.59
#